data_db6f277368c470a0ad7252b896cbb1b9
#
_entry.id   db6f277368c470a0ad7252b896cbb1b9
#
_cell.length_a   1.000
_cell.length_b   1.000
_cell.length_c   1.000
_cell.angle_alpha   90.00
_cell.angle_beta   90.00
_cell.angle_gamma   90.00
#
_symmetry.space_group_name_H-M   'P 1'
#
loop_
_entity.id
_entity.type
_entity.pdbx_description
1 polymer ?
#
loop_
_entity_poly.entity_id
_entity_poly.type
_entity_poly.pdbx_seq_one_letter_code
_entity_poly.pdbx_strand_id
1 'polypeptide(L)' 'MSNKEDRDLQEAMDDLFRYTLIMGVKFNWQIIAATLVTIGLRLYKTVLDDEGFENMTDSITESYDHIEKFEDTTLH' A
#
# COMPACT_ATOMS: atom_id res chain seq x y z
N MET A 1 20.13 -4.44 2.69
CA MET A 1 19.23 -4.55 1.54
C MET A 1 19.96 -4.29 0.25
N SER A 2 19.57 -4.99 -0.80
CA SER A 2 20.20 -4.76 -2.09
C SER A 2 19.62 -3.52 -2.76
N ASN A 3 20.43 -2.87 -3.59
CA ASN A 3 19.96 -1.72 -4.38
C ASN A 3 18.83 -2.10 -5.34
N LYS A 4 18.80 -3.37 -5.77
CA LYS A 4 17.74 -3.85 -6.64
C LYS A 4 16.40 -3.86 -5.94
N GLU A 5 16.36 -4.34 -4.69
CA GLU A 5 15.12 -4.37 -3.91
C GLU A 5 14.58 -2.96 -3.66
N ASP A 6 15.46 -2.02 -3.36
CA ASP A 6 15.07 -0.63 -3.16
C ASP A 6 14.51 -0.02 -4.42
N ARG A 7 15.12 -0.31 -5.57
CA ARG A 7 14.63 0.18 -6.86
C ARG A 7 13.29 -0.45 -7.23
N ASP A 8 13.14 -1.76 -7.00
CA ASP A 8 11.89 -2.46 -7.28
C ASP A 8 10.75 -1.88 -6.44
N LEU A 9 11.01 -1.61 -5.15
CA LEU A 9 10.02 -1.01 -4.28
C LEU A 9 9.62 0.38 -4.77
N GLN A 10 10.61 1.21 -5.11
CA GLN A 10 10.36 2.56 -5.60
C GLN A 10 9.55 2.54 -6.90
N GLU A 11 9.92 1.66 -7.81
CA GLU A 11 9.25 1.53 -9.11
C GLU A 11 7.81 1.06 -8.93
N ALA A 12 7.60 0.06 -8.07
CA ALA A 12 6.26 -0.44 -7.76
C ALA A 12 5.40 0.65 -7.12
N MET A 13 5.98 1.42 -6.20
CA MET A 13 5.28 2.54 -5.56
C MET A 13 4.86 3.58 -6.57
N ASP A 14 5.76 3.95 -7.47
CA ASP A 14 5.47 4.96 -8.50
C ASP A 14 4.35 4.49 -9.42
N ASP A 15 4.40 3.23 -9.85
CA ASP A 15 3.39 2.67 -10.75
C ASP A 15 2.03 2.57 -10.08
N LEU A 16 1.99 2.06 -8.85
CA LEU A 16 0.73 1.93 -8.12
C LEU A 16 0.15 3.29 -7.76
N PHE A 17 0.99 4.24 -7.39
CA PHE A 17 0.52 5.59 -7.08
C PHE A 17 -0.11 6.24 -8.31
N ARG A 18 0.55 6.12 -9.47
CA ARG A 18 0.02 6.67 -10.72
C ARG A 18 -1.33 6.04 -11.07
N TYR A 19 -1.42 4.72 -10.96
CA TYR A 19 -2.66 4.00 -11.24
C TYR A 19 -3.76 4.40 -10.27
N THR A 20 -3.41 4.58 -9.01
CA THR A 20 -4.35 5.00 -7.97
C THR A 20 -4.94 6.36 -8.31
N LEU A 21 -4.13 7.30 -8.77
CA LEU A 21 -4.62 8.62 -9.16
C LEU A 21 -5.59 8.53 -10.35
N ILE A 22 -5.31 7.64 -11.30
CA ILE A 22 -6.21 7.40 -12.43
C ILE A 22 -7.56 6.86 -11.95
N MET A 23 -7.54 5.93 -11.01
CA MET A 23 -8.77 5.36 -10.46
C MET A 23 -9.61 6.41 -9.73
N GLY A 24 -8.99 7.44 -9.19
CA GLY A 24 -9.69 8.52 -8.52
C GLY A 24 -10.65 9.29 -9.41
N VAL A 25 -10.52 9.16 -10.73
CA VAL A 25 -11.46 9.74 -11.68
C VAL A 25 -12.83 9.04 -11.63
N LYS A 26 -12.83 7.73 -11.33
CA LYS A 26 -14.05 6.91 -11.34
C LYS A 26 -14.61 6.61 -9.96
N PHE A 27 -13.75 6.50 -8.96
CA PHE A 27 -14.13 6.01 -7.64
C PHE A 27 -13.71 7.02 -6.59
N ASN A 28 -14.45 7.08 -5.48
CA ASN A 28 -14.03 7.94 -4.38
C ASN A 28 -12.80 7.31 -3.68
N TRP A 29 -12.06 8.17 -2.98
CA TRP A 29 -10.80 7.75 -2.38
C TRP A 29 -10.97 6.71 -1.28
N GLN A 30 -12.09 6.72 -0.58
CA GLN A 30 -12.34 5.73 0.46
C GLN A 30 -12.51 4.33 -0.13
N ILE A 31 -13.20 4.22 -1.25
CA ILE A 31 -13.37 2.94 -1.94
C ILE A 31 -12.02 2.44 -2.45
N ILE A 32 -11.23 3.33 -3.03
CA ILE A 32 -9.90 2.98 -3.53
C ILE A 32 -9.01 2.49 -2.39
N ALA A 33 -9.01 3.21 -1.26
CA ALA A 33 -8.20 2.84 -0.10
C ALA A 33 -8.61 1.47 0.44
N ALA A 34 -9.90 1.22 0.59
CA ALA A 34 -10.41 -0.07 1.08
C ALA A 34 -10.00 -1.21 0.16
N THR A 35 -10.08 -0.98 -1.15
CA THR A 35 -9.71 -1.97 -2.15
C THR A 35 -8.22 -2.28 -2.10
N LEU A 36 -7.37 -1.26 -2.00
CA LEU A 36 -5.92 -1.43 -1.92
C LEU A 36 -5.53 -2.23 -0.66
N VAL A 37 -6.12 -1.91 0.48
CA VAL A 37 -5.84 -2.63 1.72
C VAL A 37 -6.26 -4.08 1.59
N THR A 38 -7.45 -4.33 1.05
CA THR A 38 -7.97 -5.69 0.88
C THR A 38 -7.06 -6.52 -0.03
N ILE A 39 -6.67 -5.96 -1.17
CA ILE A 39 -5.79 -6.67 -2.10
C ILE A 39 -4.42 -6.93 -1.44
N GLY A 40 -3.87 -5.92 -0.76
CA GLY A 40 -2.59 -6.06 -0.08
C GLY A 40 -2.61 -7.16 0.97
N LEU A 41 -3.66 -7.21 1.80
CA LEU A 41 -3.78 -8.24 2.81
C LEU A 41 -3.94 -9.63 2.21
N ARG A 42 -4.69 -9.75 1.11
CA ARG A 42 -4.84 -11.03 0.43
C ARG A 42 -3.53 -11.51 -0.17
N LEU A 43 -2.71 -10.60 -0.69
CA LEU A 43 -1.39 -10.96 -1.18
C LEU A 43 -0.49 -11.46 -0.05
N TYR A 44 -0.47 -10.78 1.08
CA TYR A 44 0.30 -11.23 2.23
C TYR A 44 -0.17 -12.61 2.71
N LYS A 45 -1.48 -12.81 2.77
CA LYS A 45 -2.05 -14.09 3.18
C LYS A 45 -1.65 -15.22 2.23
N THR A 46 -1.46 -14.89 0.96
CA THR A 46 -1.09 -15.87 -0.07
C THR A 46 0.39 -16.24 0.00
N VAL A 47 1.27 -15.25 0.25
CA VAL A 47 2.72 -15.46 0.14
C VAL A 47 3.40 -15.73 1.48
N LEU A 48 2.73 -15.44 2.61
CA LEU A 48 3.30 -15.66 3.94
C LEU A 48 2.57 -16.82 4.62
N ASP A 49 3.29 -17.51 5.51
CA ASP A 49 2.65 -18.47 6.39
C ASP A 49 1.88 -17.73 7.49
N ASP A 50 1.18 -18.47 8.35
CA ASP A 50 0.33 -17.85 9.37
C ASP A 50 1.12 -16.95 10.32
N GLU A 51 2.30 -17.41 10.75
CA GLU A 51 3.15 -16.62 11.63
C GLU A 51 3.66 -15.36 10.94
N GLY A 52 4.11 -15.48 9.70
CA GLY A 52 4.57 -14.33 8.92
C GLY A 52 3.48 -13.32 8.67
N PHE A 53 2.27 -13.78 8.40
CA PHE A 53 1.12 -12.91 8.20
C PHE A 53 0.78 -12.14 9.49
N GLU A 54 0.76 -12.84 10.62
CA GLU A 54 0.51 -12.21 11.91
C GLU A 54 1.57 -11.16 12.24
N ASN A 55 2.84 -11.49 12.03
CA ASN A 55 3.94 -10.55 12.26
C ASN A 55 3.83 -9.33 11.35
N MET A 56 3.43 -9.52 10.11
CA MET A 56 3.28 -8.41 9.16
C MET A 56 2.13 -7.49 9.56
N THR A 57 0.99 -8.05 9.96
CA THR A 57 -0.15 -7.24 10.38
C THR A 57 0.16 -6.48 11.67
N ASP A 58 0.91 -7.09 12.59
CA ASP A 58 1.36 -6.40 13.80
C ASP A 58 2.29 -5.23 13.47
N SER A 59 3.22 -5.43 12.54
CA SER A 59 4.13 -4.36 12.09
C SER A 59 3.38 -3.20 11.47
N ILE A 60 2.36 -3.50 10.66
CA ILE A 60 1.53 -2.47 10.03
C ILE A 60 0.79 -1.68 11.11
N THR A 61 0.21 -2.37 12.09
CA THR A 61 -0.49 -1.71 13.19
C THR A 61 0.45 -0.79 13.98
N GLU A 62 1.65 -1.25 14.26
CA GLU A 62 2.64 -0.46 15.00
C GLU A 62 3.09 0.79 14.22
N SER A 63 2.98 0.77 12.90
CA SER A 63 3.40 1.90 12.08
C SER A 63 2.32 2.95 11.86
N TYR A 64 1.12 2.78 12.42
CA TYR A 64 0.00 3.70 12.18
C TYR A 64 0.33 5.15 12.53
N ASP A 65 1.09 5.39 13.58
CA ASP A 65 1.45 6.74 14.00
C ASP A 65 2.44 7.41 13.05
N HIS A 66 3.07 6.64 12.18
CA HIS A 66 4.07 7.14 11.23
C HIS A 66 3.51 7.33 9.82
N ILE A 67 2.23 7.04 9.62
CA ILE A 67 1.60 7.19 8.30
C ILE A 67 1.25 8.65 8.07
N GLU A 68 1.76 9.21 6.97
CA GLU A 68 1.51 10.60 6.60
C GLU A 68 0.38 10.69 5.58
N LYS A 69 -0.43 11.73 5.72
CA LYS A 69 -1.45 12.02 4.72
C LYS A 69 -0.81 12.59 3.46
N PHE A 70 -1.43 12.34 2.33
CA PHE A 70 -1.08 13.08 1.12
C PHE A 70 -1.42 14.56 1.32
N GLU A 71 -0.66 15.43 0.67
CA GLU A 71 -1.00 16.84 0.63
C GLU A 71 -2.33 17.03 -0.11
N ASP A 72 -3.13 17.99 0.35
CA ASP A 72 -4.44 18.25 -0.25
C ASP A 72 -4.38 18.44 -1.76
N THR A 73 -3.33 19.10 -2.25
CA THR A 73 -3.16 19.35 -3.67
C THR A 73 -2.89 18.10 -4.48
N THR A 74 -2.40 17.04 -3.86
CA THR A 74 -2.08 15.78 -4.56
C THR A 74 -3.34 15.09 -5.07
N LEU A 75 -4.44 15.17 -4.33
CA LEU A 75 -5.68 14.45 -4.62
C LEU A 75 -6.71 15.31 -5.35
N HIS A 76 -6.35 16.51 -5.69
CA HIS A 76 -7.19 17.41 -6.48
C HIS A 76 -6.67 17.51 -7.91
#